data_fb6b4814b48c2bfccdf1ced9d71c9f10
#
_entry.id   fb6b4814b48c2bfccdf1ced9d71c9f10
#
_cell.length_a   1.000
_cell.length_b   1.000
_cell.length_c   1.000
_cell.angle_alpha   90.00
_cell.angle_beta   90.00
_cell.angle_gamma   90.00
#
_symmetry.space_group_name_H-M   'P 1'
#
loop_
_entity.id
_entity.type
_entity.pdbx_description
1 polymer ?
#
loop_
_entity_poly.entity_id
_entity_poly.type
_entity_poly.pdbx_seq_one_letter_code
_entity_poly.pdbx_strand_id
1 'polypeptide(L)'
;MMALKQGFTNSPIALLGDVGHVQDPDLFRLFRKLLNHYEVVFYLLGNHDPYQLTIDAAKGKVRKFEQEMASLNQSRTTGKFVFLDQTRYDLTHNITILGCTLFSHITDEQKLKVGSVMVDFKDTKDWTVDDHNQGHQSDVQWLNAEVTKITTEQPQREVVIFTHHSPCTYPRANNPRHKGSDVSSGFVTDLSGEECWVNPKVRMWAFGHTHYNCDFVDDATGKKIVTNQKGYAKFPAQEGFDMQTMYLLPEGQRYRVRRESETQPIDSGSSTSTRTGRLMQSRGLFGRVKAKLWRSP
;
A
#
# COMPACT_ATOMS: atom_id res chain seq x y z
N MET A 1 4.61 28.21 9.28
CA MET A 1 4.09 27.90 7.95
C MET A 1 5.29 27.78 7.02
N MET A 2 5.92 26.58 6.95
CA MET A 2 6.95 26.32 5.95
C MET A 2 6.25 26.27 4.60
N ALA A 3 6.58 27.18 3.70
CA ALA A 3 6.22 27.05 2.30
C ALA A 3 6.88 25.79 1.77
N LEU A 4 6.08 24.73 1.59
CA LEU A 4 6.48 23.60 0.79
C LEU A 4 6.80 24.17 -0.60
N LYS A 5 8.03 24.01 -1.05
CA LYS A 5 8.43 24.36 -2.40
C LYS A 5 7.43 23.71 -3.34
N GLN A 6 6.75 24.51 -4.15
CA GLN A 6 5.98 24.03 -5.29
C GLN A 6 6.95 23.32 -6.23
N GLY A 7 6.96 22.00 -6.18
CA GLY A 7 7.68 21.13 -7.07
C GLY A 7 7.19 19.73 -6.76
N PHE A 8 6.67 19.06 -7.79
CA PHE A 8 6.36 17.65 -7.70
C PHE A 8 7.58 16.89 -7.21
N THR A 9 7.41 16.01 -6.24
CA THR A 9 8.37 14.93 -6.07
C THR A 9 8.21 14.03 -7.29
N ASN A 10 9.27 13.80 -8.05
CA ASN A 10 9.26 12.84 -9.19
C ASN A 10 9.10 11.38 -8.70
N SER A 11 8.29 11.18 -7.67
CA SER A 11 8.10 9.89 -7.03
C SER A 11 6.63 9.55 -6.98
N PRO A 12 6.24 8.32 -7.28
CA PRO A 12 4.90 7.83 -7.03
C PRO A 12 4.66 7.59 -5.54
N ILE A 13 3.38 7.63 -5.13
CA ILE A 13 2.92 7.14 -3.82
C ILE A 13 1.89 6.03 -4.04
N ALA A 14 1.92 4.98 -3.22
CA ALA A 14 0.92 3.92 -3.23
C ALA A 14 0.16 3.87 -1.90
N LEU A 15 -1.16 3.92 -1.99
CA LEU A 15 -2.10 3.83 -0.89
C LEU A 15 -2.82 2.47 -1.01
N LEU A 16 -2.41 1.52 -0.17
CA LEU A 16 -2.79 0.11 -0.32
C LEU A 16 -4.03 -0.25 0.52
N GLY A 17 -5.07 0.57 0.41
CA GLY A 17 -6.36 0.37 1.07
C GLY A 17 -6.43 0.93 2.50
N ASP A 18 -7.64 0.95 3.05
CA ASP A 18 -7.97 1.40 4.40
C ASP A 18 -7.50 2.83 4.70
N VAL A 19 -7.56 3.68 3.68
CA VAL A 19 -7.19 5.10 3.78
C VAL A 19 -8.37 5.93 4.30
N GLY A 20 -9.58 5.50 3.99
CA GLY A 20 -10.83 6.13 4.42
C GLY A 20 -12.04 5.61 3.67
N HIS A 21 -13.21 5.76 4.25
CA HIS A 21 -14.44 5.31 3.62
C HIS A 21 -14.71 6.06 2.31
N VAL A 22 -14.99 5.35 1.23
CA VAL A 22 -15.25 5.93 -0.11
C VAL A 22 -16.46 6.85 -0.13
N GLN A 23 -17.41 6.69 0.80
CA GLN A 23 -18.52 7.64 0.92
C GLN A 23 -18.14 8.96 1.59
N ASP A 24 -16.99 9.04 2.28
CA ASP A 24 -16.52 10.27 2.91
C ASP A 24 -15.81 11.18 1.88
N PRO A 25 -16.31 12.40 1.64
CA PRO A 25 -15.67 13.32 0.71
C PRO A 25 -14.26 13.74 1.11
N ASP A 26 -13.87 13.55 2.38
CA ASP A 26 -12.53 13.87 2.86
C ASP A 26 -11.46 12.94 2.27
N LEU A 27 -11.81 11.70 1.92
CA LEU A 27 -10.93 10.81 1.19
C LEU A 27 -10.51 11.41 -0.16
N PHE A 28 -11.47 11.88 -0.95
CA PHE A 28 -11.17 12.49 -2.25
C PHE A 28 -10.47 13.85 -2.13
N ARG A 29 -10.72 14.60 -1.04
CA ARG A 29 -9.95 15.81 -0.74
C ARG A 29 -8.48 15.49 -0.42
N LEU A 30 -8.22 14.39 0.29
CA LEU A 30 -6.87 13.89 0.51
C LEU A 30 -6.20 13.51 -0.81
N PHE A 31 -6.86 12.76 -1.68
CA PHE A 31 -6.30 12.39 -2.99
C PHE A 31 -5.95 13.61 -3.83
N ARG A 32 -6.82 14.64 -3.90
CA ARG A 32 -6.49 15.90 -4.60
C ARG A 32 -5.26 16.59 -4.00
N LYS A 33 -5.08 16.56 -2.68
CA LYS A 33 -3.87 17.13 -2.04
C LYS A 33 -2.62 16.34 -2.42
N LEU A 34 -2.69 15.02 -2.43
CA LEU A 34 -1.56 14.17 -2.83
C LEU A 34 -1.18 14.39 -4.29
N LEU A 35 -2.15 14.55 -5.18
CA LEU A 35 -1.92 14.84 -6.60
C LEU A 35 -1.18 16.17 -6.84
N ASN A 36 -1.16 17.09 -5.89
CA ASN A 36 -0.34 18.30 -5.97
C ASN A 36 1.13 18.08 -5.56
N HIS A 37 1.47 16.89 -5.03
CA HIS A 37 2.80 16.61 -4.50
C HIS A 37 3.49 15.41 -5.17
N TYR A 38 2.72 14.45 -5.66
CA TYR A 38 3.23 13.19 -6.23
C TYR A 38 2.90 13.09 -7.71
N GLU A 39 3.84 12.56 -8.49
CA GLU A 39 3.67 12.37 -9.93
C GLU A 39 2.56 11.36 -10.24
N VAL A 40 2.49 10.28 -9.47
CA VAL A 40 1.45 9.26 -9.56
C VAL A 40 0.95 8.93 -8.15
N VAL A 41 -0.36 8.92 -7.97
CA VAL A 41 -1.03 8.44 -6.77
C VAL A 41 -1.74 7.14 -7.13
N PHE A 42 -1.19 6.01 -6.69
CA PHE A 42 -1.84 4.71 -6.76
C PHE A 42 -2.75 4.53 -5.57
N TYR A 43 -3.93 3.99 -5.81
CA TYR A 43 -4.87 3.64 -4.76
C TYR A 43 -5.61 2.35 -5.12
N LEU A 44 -5.80 1.47 -4.15
CA LEU A 44 -6.69 0.33 -4.23
C LEU A 44 -7.61 0.31 -3.01
N LEU A 45 -8.74 -0.39 -3.11
CA LEU A 45 -9.63 -0.55 -1.97
C LEU A 45 -9.06 -1.54 -0.95
N GLY A 46 -9.12 -1.18 0.32
CA GLY A 46 -9.06 -2.11 1.43
C GLY A 46 -10.47 -2.62 1.78
N ASN A 47 -10.56 -3.43 2.84
CA ASN A 47 -11.83 -3.97 3.30
C ASN A 47 -12.71 -2.92 3.97
N HIS A 48 -12.13 -1.88 4.61
CA HIS A 48 -12.89 -0.82 5.27
C HIS A 48 -13.39 0.28 4.31
N ASP A 49 -12.71 0.50 3.19
CA ASP A 49 -13.04 1.60 2.30
C ASP A 49 -14.48 1.55 1.75
N PRO A 50 -15.07 0.37 1.43
CA PRO A 50 -16.44 0.25 0.90
C PRO A 50 -17.55 0.27 1.95
N TYR A 51 -17.24 0.34 3.27
CA TYR A 51 -18.28 0.26 4.31
C TYR A 51 -19.46 1.20 4.05
N GLN A 52 -20.66 0.72 4.30
CA GLN A 52 -21.97 1.31 4.02
C GLN A 52 -22.31 1.42 2.51
N LEU A 53 -21.48 0.87 1.64
CA LEU A 53 -21.72 0.73 0.19
C LEU A 53 -21.62 -0.75 -0.22
N THR A 54 -22.08 -1.08 -1.41
CA THR A 54 -21.63 -2.31 -2.10
C THR A 54 -20.22 -2.11 -2.65
N ILE A 55 -19.49 -3.19 -2.88
CA ILE A 55 -18.15 -3.14 -3.50
C ILE A 55 -18.21 -2.39 -4.84
N ASP A 56 -19.19 -2.70 -5.68
CA ASP A 56 -19.33 -2.06 -7.00
C ASP A 56 -19.64 -0.56 -6.91
N ALA A 57 -20.48 -0.17 -5.95
CA ALA A 57 -20.76 1.25 -5.73
C ALA A 57 -19.50 2.01 -5.26
N ALA A 58 -18.68 1.39 -4.40
CA ALA A 58 -17.42 1.97 -3.97
C ALA A 58 -16.43 2.08 -5.14
N LYS A 59 -16.23 1.00 -5.91
CA LYS A 59 -15.42 1.01 -7.14
C LYS A 59 -15.89 2.09 -8.13
N GLY A 60 -17.20 2.19 -8.34
CA GLY A 60 -17.79 3.18 -9.24
C GLY A 60 -17.47 4.63 -8.83
N LYS A 61 -17.52 4.94 -7.53
CA LYS A 61 -17.15 6.28 -7.02
C LYS A 61 -15.67 6.59 -7.24
N VAL A 62 -14.77 5.63 -7.02
CA VAL A 62 -13.33 5.83 -7.22
C VAL A 62 -13.01 5.98 -8.70
N ARG A 63 -13.61 5.16 -9.58
CA ARG A 63 -13.45 5.30 -11.05
C ARG A 63 -13.96 6.65 -11.56
N LYS A 64 -15.08 7.13 -11.02
CA LYS A 64 -15.58 8.48 -11.36
C LYS A 64 -14.57 9.56 -10.98
N PHE A 65 -13.99 9.46 -9.80
CA PHE A 65 -12.93 10.38 -9.36
C PHE A 65 -11.70 10.30 -10.27
N GLU A 66 -11.25 9.11 -10.62
CA GLU A 66 -10.14 8.92 -11.56
C GLU A 66 -10.39 9.61 -12.91
N GLN A 67 -11.57 9.42 -13.48
CA GLN A 67 -11.98 10.08 -14.74
C GLN A 67 -12.04 11.61 -14.61
N GLU A 68 -12.56 12.11 -13.49
CA GLU A 68 -12.58 13.55 -13.20
C GLU A 68 -11.14 14.12 -13.14
N MET A 69 -10.24 13.45 -12.43
CA MET A 69 -8.85 13.89 -12.34
C MET A 69 -8.11 13.80 -13.68
N ALA A 70 -8.36 12.76 -14.47
CA ALA A 70 -7.80 12.65 -15.81
C ALA A 70 -8.26 13.79 -16.74
N SER A 71 -9.54 14.19 -16.64
CA SER A 71 -10.09 15.30 -17.43
C SER A 71 -9.50 16.66 -17.03
N LEU A 72 -9.29 16.88 -15.72
CA LEU A 72 -8.70 18.11 -15.19
C LEU A 72 -7.19 18.20 -15.46
N ASN A 73 -6.50 17.08 -15.59
CA ASN A 73 -5.04 17.03 -15.75
C ASN A 73 -4.56 17.12 -17.22
N GLN A 74 -5.41 17.59 -18.14
CA GLN A 74 -5.01 17.78 -19.55
C GLN A 74 -3.82 18.74 -19.70
N SER A 75 -3.66 19.69 -18.78
CA SER A 75 -2.54 20.65 -18.73
C SER A 75 -1.31 20.13 -17.97
N ARG A 76 -1.33 18.90 -17.45
CA ARG A 76 -0.24 18.31 -16.64
C ARG A 76 0.20 19.16 -15.42
N THR A 77 -0.75 19.82 -14.78
CA THR A 77 -0.47 20.67 -13.61
C THR A 77 -0.51 19.92 -12.29
N THR A 78 -1.05 18.69 -12.29
CA THR A 78 -1.15 17.80 -11.13
C THR A 78 -0.63 16.41 -11.48
N GLY A 79 -0.41 15.57 -10.47
CA GLY A 79 -0.08 14.16 -10.67
C GLY A 79 -1.25 13.36 -11.25
N LYS A 80 -0.96 12.13 -11.66
CA LYS A 80 -1.94 11.18 -12.19
C LYS A 80 -2.51 10.32 -11.07
N PHE A 81 -3.83 10.24 -10.95
CA PHE A 81 -4.49 9.25 -10.10
C PHE A 81 -4.66 7.94 -10.86
N VAL A 82 -4.35 6.82 -10.21
CA VAL A 82 -4.49 5.47 -10.79
C VAL A 82 -5.19 4.57 -9.78
N PHE A 83 -6.41 4.17 -10.11
CA PHE A 83 -7.17 3.21 -9.32
C PHE A 83 -6.75 1.78 -9.69
N LEU A 84 -6.23 1.06 -8.72
CA LEU A 84 -5.74 -0.32 -8.88
C LEU A 84 -6.85 -1.31 -8.52
N ASP A 85 -7.67 -1.64 -9.48
CA ASP A 85 -8.74 -2.65 -9.40
C ASP A 85 -8.59 -3.61 -10.60
N GLN A 86 -7.79 -4.66 -10.43
CA GLN A 86 -7.25 -5.50 -11.49
C GLN A 86 -6.64 -4.63 -12.59
N THR A 87 -5.72 -3.75 -12.17
CA THR A 87 -5.15 -2.74 -13.05
C THR A 87 -3.66 -2.96 -13.26
N ARG A 88 -3.25 -2.96 -14.53
CA ARG A 88 -1.88 -2.87 -14.98
C ARG A 88 -1.52 -1.41 -15.27
N TYR A 89 -0.39 -0.97 -14.75
CA TYR A 89 0.18 0.34 -15.03
C TYR A 89 1.66 0.23 -15.34
N ASP A 90 2.06 0.57 -16.57
CA ASP A 90 3.46 0.59 -16.97
C ASP A 90 4.09 1.90 -16.48
N LEU A 91 4.79 1.83 -15.33
CA LEU A 91 5.38 2.99 -14.67
C LEU A 91 6.58 3.54 -15.44
N THR A 92 7.44 2.64 -15.91
CA THR A 92 8.57 2.96 -16.79
C THR A 92 8.60 1.95 -17.95
N HIS A 93 9.61 2.06 -18.82
CA HIS A 93 9.77 1.09 -19.90
C HIS A 93 10.12 -0.32 -19.39
N ASN A 94 10.65 -0.43 -18.15
CA ASN A 94 11.06 -1.70 -17.54
C ASN A 94 10.18 -2.16 -16.39
N ILE A 95 9.38 -1.26 -15.78
CA ILE A 95 8.63 -1.56 -14.55
C ILE A 95 7.15 -1.49 -14.82
N THR A 96 6.47 -2.56 -14.48
CA THR A 96 5.01 -2.66 -14.49
C THR A 96 4.49 -2.81 -13.05
N ILE A 97 3.51 -2.00 -12.69
CA ILE A 97 2.73 -2.14 -11.46
C ILE A 97 1.48 -2.95 -11.79
N LEU A 98 1.21 -4.01 -11.03
CA LEU A 98 -0.06 -4.70 -11.00
C LEU A 98 -0.72 -4.47 -9.66
N GLY A 99 -2.02 -4.18 -9.63
CA GLY A 99 -2.69 -3.96 -8.35
C GLY A 99 -4.16 -4.37 -8.34
N CYS A 100 -4.57 -4.93 -7.19
CA CYS A 100 -5.94 -5.32 -6.86
C CYS A 100 -6.12 -5.37 -5.34
N THR A 101 -7.36 -5.53 -4.87
CA THR A 101 -7.62 -5.73 -3.43
C THR A 101 -7.05 -7.06 -2.94
N LEU A 102 -7.01 -8.08 -3.78
CA LEU A 102 -6.66 -9.49 -3.58
C LEU A 102 -7.68 -10.24 -2.74
N PHE A 103 -8.31 -9.60 -1.75
CA PHE A 103 -9.06 -10.30 -0.73
C PHE A 103 -8.26 -11.47 -0.12
N SER A 104 -8.90 -12.38 0.60
CA SER A 104 -8.24 -13.60 1.09
C SER A 104 -9.13 -14.82 0.84
N HIS A 105 -8.55 -15.98 0.74
CA HIS A 105 -9.32 -17.21 0.67
C HIS A 105 -9.74 -17.64 2.07
N ILE A 106 -10.98 -17.42 2.42
CA ILE A 106 -11.58 -17.86 3.68
C ILE A 106 -11.88 -19.35 3.55
N THR A 107 -11.23 -20.17 4.38
CA THR A 107 -11.38 -21.63 4.34
C THR A 107 -12.73 -22.08 4.88
N ASP A 108 -13.20 -23.25 4.45
CA ASP A 108 -14.50 -23.80 4.88
C ASP A 108 -14.56 -23.97 6.41
N GLU A 109 -13.44 -24.35 7.05
CA GLU A 109 -13.34 -24.53 8.50
C GLU A 109 -13.53 -23.20 9.25
N GLN A 110 -13.08 -22.09 8.67
CA GLN A 110 -13.18 -20.78 9.29
C GLN A 110 -14.36 -19.95 8.81
N LYS A 111 -15.07 -20.36 7.77
CA LYS A 111 -16.13 -19.61 7.07
C LYS A 111 -17.20 -19.08 8.02
N LEU A 112 -17.76 -19.94 8.87
CA LEU A 112 -18.79 -19.53 9.81
C LEU A 112 -18.30 -18.52 10.85
N LYS A 113 -17.09 -18.75 11.37
CA LYS A 113 -16.49 -17.88 12.38
C LYS A 113 -16.15 -16.53 11.78
N VAL A 114 -15.44 -16.53 10.65
CA VAL A 114 -15.05 -15.30 9.91
C VAL A 114 -16.28 -14.49 9.56
N GLY A 115 -17.29 -15.09 8.94
CA GLY A 115 -18.53 -14.40 8.56
C GLY A 115 -19.31 -13.82 9.74
N SER A 116 -19.18 -14.40 10.95
CA SER A 116 -19.88 -13.91 12.14
C SER A 116 -19.16 -12.79 12.88
N VAL A 117 -17.80 -12.78 12.87
CA VAL A 117 -17.02 -11.84 13.69
C VAL A 117 -16.39 -10.70 12.90
N MET A 118 -16.06 -10.89 11.61
CA MET A 118 -15.50 -9.81 10.81
C MET A 118 -16.58 -8.78 10.47
N VAL A 119 -16.21 -7.53 10.68
CA VAL A 119 -17.11 -6.38 10.47
C VAL A 119 -17.43 -6.20 8.99
N ASP A 120 -16.55 -6.64 8.10
CA ASP A 120 -16.67 -6.53 6.65
C ASP A 120 -18.01 -7.07 6.11
N PHE A 121 -18.47 -8.22 6.65
CA PHE A 121 -19.71 -8.87 6.24
C PHE A 121 -20.98 -8.25 6.88
N LYS A 122 -20.79 -7.25 7.76
CA LYS A 122 -21.88 -6.48 8.36
C LYS A 122 -21.99 -5.07 7.79
N ASP A 123 -20.83 -4.46 7.54
CA ASP A 123 -20.74 -3.05 7.18
C ASP A 123 -20.65 -2.82 5.68
N THR A 124 -20.20 -3.80 4.90
CA THR A 124 -20.29 -3.78 3.43
C THR A 124 -21.63 -4.35 2.98
N LYS A 125 -22.38 -3.57 2.19
CA LYS A 125 -23.71 -3.98 1.73
C LYS A 125 -23.62 -5.13 0.73
N ASP A 126 -24.52 -6.08 0.89
CA ASP A 126 -24.69 -7.22 -0.03
C ASP A 126 -23.36 -7.96 -0.27
N TRP A 127 -22.56 -8.13 0.81
CA TRP A 127 -21.24 -8.75 0.75
C TRP A 127 -21.19 -9.97 1.67
N THR A 128 -20.98 -11.14 1.07
CA THR A 128 -20.92 -12.42 1.78
C THR A 128 -19.49 -12.99 1.76
N VAL A 129 -19.25 -14.04 2.55
CA VAL A 129 -17.98 -14.77 2.51
C VAL A 129 -17.76 -15.43 1.14
N ASP A 130 -18.84 -15.85 0.46
CA ASP A 130 -18.73 -16.45 -0.88
C ASP A 130 -18.34 -15.40 -1.93
N ASP A 131 -18.90 -14.19 -1.85
CA ASP A 131 -18.49 -13.07 -2.72
C ASP A 131 -17.02 -12.67 -2.48
N HIS A 132 -16.58 -12.67 -1.21
CA HIS A 132 -15.20 -12.41 -0.82
C HIS A 132 -14.25 -13.44 -1.45
N ASN A 133 -14.57 -14.73 -1.34
CA ASN A 133 -13.78 -15.83 -1.94
C ASN A 133 -13.79 -15.76 -3.47
N GLN A 134 -14.90 -15.41 -4.08
CA GLN A 134 -14.98 -15.20 -5.52
C GLN A 134 -14.12 -14.01 -5.97
N GLY A 135 -14.15 -12.91 -5.21
CA GLY A 135 -13.26 -11.76 -5.43
C GLY A 135 -11.79 -12.15 -5.37
N HIS A 136 -11.41 -12.92 -4.34
CA HIS A 136 -10.05 -13.46 -4.21
C HIS A 136 -9.65 -14.31 -5.43
N GLN A 137 -10.48 -15.26 -5.81
CA GLN A 137 -10.22 -16.14 -6.95
C GLN A 137 -10.04 -15.33 -8.25
N SER A 138 -10.89 -14.34 -8.48
CA SER A 138 -10.80 -13.46 -9.65
C SER A 138 -9.49 -12.67 -9.66
N ASP A 139 -9.08 -12.10 -8.51
CA ASP A 139 -7.84 -11.33 -8.39
C ASP A 139 -6.60 -12.18 -8.62
N VAL A 140 -6.55 -13.41 -8.07
CA VAL A 140 -5.43 -14.34 -8.27
C VAL A 140 -5.34 -14.77 -9.73
N GLN A 141 -6.46 -15.14 -10.36
CA GLN A 141 -6.49 -15.53 -11.78
C GLN A 141 -5.98 -14.38 -12.67
N TRP A 142 -6.42 -13.15 -12.40
CA TRP A 142 -5.98 -11.99 -13.16
C TRP A 142 -4.49 -11.72 -12.97
N LEU A 143 -3.97 -11.79 -11.73
CA LEU A 143 -2.54 -11.60 -11.45
C LEU A 143 -1.69 -12.63 -12.17
N ASN A 144 -2.08 -13.93 -12.12
CA ASN A 144 -1.38 -15.01 -12.81
C ASN A 144 -1.34 -14.76 -14.32
N ALA A 145 -2.48 -14.41 -14.92
CA ALA A 145 -2.58 -14.14 -16.34
C ALA A 145 -1.72 -12.96 -16.79
N GLU A 146 -1.74 -11.83 -16.04
CA GLU A 146 -0.94 -10.65 -16.38
C GLU A 146 0.57 -10.90 -16.20
N VAL A 147 0.97 -11.61 -15.15
CA VAL A 147 2.38 -11.97 -14.93
C VAL A 147 2.87 -12.87 -16.05
N THR A 148 2.11 -13.92 -16.41
CA THR A 148 2.43 -14.81 -17.54
C THR A 148 2.57 -14.01 -18.84
N LYS A 149 1.61 -13.14 -19.14
CA LYS A 149 1.61 -12.30 -20.33
C LYS A 149 2.83 -11.37 -20.40
N ILE A 150 3.15 -10.69 -19.30
CA ILE A 150 4.32 -9.82 -19.24
C ILE A 150 5.61 -10.63 -19.45
N THR A 151 5.72 -11.79 -18.82
CA THR A 151 6.91 -12.63 -18.92
C THR A 151 7.15 -13.13 -20.34
N THR A 152 6.09 -13.48 -21.08
CA THR A 152 6.19 -14.01 -22.45
C THR A 152 6.33 -12.91 -23.49
N GLU A 153 5.55 -11.86 -23.40
CA GLU A 153 5.48 -10.82 -24.44
C GLU A 153 6.49 -9.66 -24.21
N GLN A 154 6.88 -9.40 -22.96
CA GLN A 154 7.71 -8.26 -22.57
C GLN A 154 8.78 -8.67 -21.54
N PRO A 155 9.69 -9.61 -21.91
CA PRO A 155 10.63 -10.22 -20.96
C PRO A 155 11.63 -9.25 -20.33
N GLN A 156 11.77 -8.01 -20.87
CA GLN A 156 12.58 -6.96 -20.28
C GLN A 156 11.93 -6.32 -19.04
N ARG A 157 10.61 -6.48 -18.84
CA ARG A 157 9.89 -5.86 -17.73
C ARG A 157 10.07 -6.64 -16.44
N GLU A 158 10.10 -5.91 -15.37
CA GLU A 158 9.96 -6.38 -13.99
C GLU A 158 8.61 -5.95 -13.43
N VAL A 159 8.05 -6.78 -12.55
CA VAL A 159 6.71 -6.57 -12.00
C VAL A 159 6.81 -6.24 -10.52
N VAL A 160 6.04 -5.25 -10.11
CA VAL A 160 5.76 -4.91 -8.72
C VAL A 160 4.27 -5.10 -8.49
N ILE A 161 3.90 -5.87 -7.47
CA ILE A 161 2.50 -6.13 -7.13
C ILE A 161 2.10 -5.37 -5.87
N PHE A 162 0.96 -4.70 -5.94
CA PHE A 162 0.32 -3.99 -4.83
C PHE A 162 -1.03 -4.64 -4.53
N THR A 163 -1.23 -5.03 -3.26
CA THR A 163 -2.50 -5.59 -2.80
C THR A 163 -2.90 -4.99 -1.46
N HIS A 164 -4.16 -5.20 -1.05
CA HIS A 164 -4.56 -4.90 0.32
C HIS A 164 -4.30 -6.10 1.23
N HIS A 165 -4.87 -7.26 0.90
CA HIS A 165 -4.68 -8.45 1.71
C HIS A 165 -3.29 -9.08 1.51
N SER A 166 -2.85 -9.82 2.52
CA SER A 166 -1.53 -10.46 2.53
C SER A 166 -1.48 -11.68 1.60
N PRO A 167 -0.47 -11.77 0.71
CA PRO A 167 -0.30 -12.90 -0.19
C PRO A 167 0.40 -14.10 0.45
N CYS A 168 0.79 -14.03 1.73
CA CYS A 168 1.58 -15.08 2.37
C CYS A 168 1.28 -15.25 3.84
N THR A 169 1.50 -16.46 4.34
CA THR A 169 1.30 -16.87 5.73
C THR A 169 2.58 -16.84 6.57
N TYR A 170 3.66 -16.30 6.06
CA TYR A 170 4.96 -16.30 6.72
C TYR A 170 4.92 -15.62 8.09
N PRO A 171 5.55 -16.24 9.14
CA PRO A 171 5.59 -15.63 10.48
C PRO A 171 6.19 -14.21 10.50
N ARG A 172 7.15 -13.92 9.61
CA ARG A 172 7.79 -12.58 9.50
C ARG A 172 6.94 -11.55 8.76
N ALA A 173 5.80 -11.96 8.17
CA ALA A 173 4.83 -11.09 7.51
C ALA A 173 3.53 -10.92 8.34
N ASN A 174 3.41 -11.66 9.44
CA ASN A 174 2.19 -11.74 10.22
C ASN A 174 2.48 -11.55 11.71
N ASN A 175 1.57 -10.83 12.39
CA ASN A 175 1.74 -10.58 13.82
C ASN A 175 1.71 -11.90 14.62
N PRO A 176 2.75 -12.20 15.42
CA PRO A 176 2.80 -13.43 16.22
C PRO A 176 1.61 -13.62 17.16
N ARG A 177 0.93 -12.53 17.56
CA ARG A 177 -0.29 -12.58 18.40
C ARG A 177 -1.45 -13.33 17.73
N HIS A 178 -1.45 -13.40 16.40
CA HIS A 178 -2.53 -14.03 15.63
C HIS A 178 -2.18 -15.46 15.20
N LYS A 179 -1.06 -16.00 15.68
CA LYS A 179 -0.68 -17.40 15.42
C LYS A 179 -1.76 -18.34 15.94
N GLY A 180 -2.29 -19.18 15.05
CA GLY A 180 -3.36 -20.13 15.39
C GLY A 180 -4.75 -19.50 15.58
N SER A 181 -4.95 -18.26 15.10
CA SER A 181 -6.28 -17.63 15.11
C SER A 181 -7.26 -18.39 14.22
N ASP A 182 -8.48 -18.60 14.73
CA ASP A 182 -9.59 -19.26 14.05
C ASP A 182 -10.30 -18.37 13.01
N VAL A 183 -9.71 -17.18 12.74
CA VAL A 183 -10.16 -16.24 11.70
C VAL A 183 -9.01 -15.79 10.77
N SER A 184 -7.87 -16.47 10.85
CA SER A 184 -6.67 -16.07 10.11
C SER A 184 -6.85 -16.04 8.59
N SER A 185 -7.69 -16.93 8.04
CA SER A 185 -7.98 -16.97 6.60
C SER A 185 -8.75 -15.74 6.08
N GLY A 186 -9.34 -14.93 6.97
CA GLY A 186 -9.92 -13.63 6.61
C GLY A 186 -8.87 -12.54 6.36
N PHE A 187 -7.59 -12.80 6.64
CA PHE A 187 -6.53 -11.79 6.55
C PHE A 187 -5.42 -12.15 5.56
N VAL A 188 -5.11 -13.41 5.41
CA VAL A 188 -3.94 -13.88 4.68
C VAL A 188 -4.27 -15.11 3.87
N THR A 189 -3.63 -15.25 2.72
CA THR A 189 -3.66 -16.47 1.89
C THR A 189 -2.24 -16.85 1.51
N ASP A 190 -1.97 -18.14 1.43
CA ASP A 190 -0.70 -18.66 0.92
C ASP A 190 -0.76 -18.77 -0.61
N LEU A 191 -0.10 -17.87 -1.30
CA LEU A 191 0.02 -17.87 -2.76
C LEU A 191 1.34 -18.50 -3.24
N SER A 192 2.07 -19.22 -2.38
CA SER A 192 3.40 -19.74 -2.72
C SER A 192 3.42 -20.71 -3.91
N GLY A 193 2.26 -21.27 -4.28
CA GLY A 193 2.09 -22.12 -5.48
C GLY A 193 1.62 -21.38 -6.74
N GLU A 194 1.31 -20.08 -6.65
CA GLU A 194 0.73 -19.30 -7.74
C GLU A 194 1.79 -18.70 -8.66
N GLU A 195 1.49 -18.59 -9.96
CA GLU A 195 2.41 -18.01 -10.95
C GLU A 195 2.83 -16.58 -10.57
N CYS A 196 1.91 -15.75 -10.10
CA CYS A 196 2.21 -14.39 -9.65
C CYS A 196 3.14 -14.36 -8.42
N TRP A 197 3.27 -15.48 -7.70
CA TRP A 197 4.23 -15.59 -6.60
C TRP A 197 5.57 -16.16 -7.04
N VAL A 198 5.59 -17.28 -7.78
CA VAL A 198 6.84 -17.97 -8.11
C VAL A 198 7.61 -17.33 -9.25
N ASN A 199 6.97 -16.54 -10.09
CA ASN A 199 7.60 -15.97 -11.28
C ASN A 199 8.75 -15.00 -10.90
N PRO A 200 9.97 -15.18 -11.44
CA PRO A 200 11.13 -14.38 -11.10
C PRO A 200 11.05 -12.93 -11.61
N LYS A 201 10.11 -12.61 -12.49
CA LYS A 201 9.85 -11.22 -12.94
C LYS A 201 9.13 -10.40 -11.88
N VAL A 202 8.43 -11.05 -10.95
CA VAL A 202 7.81 -10.36 -9.80
C VAL A 202 8.88 -10.10 -8.76
N ARG A 203 9.32 -8.85 -8.68
CA ARG A 203 10.47 -8.42 -7.88
C ARG A 203 10.10 -7.87 -6.51
N MET A 204 8.88 -7.38 -6.38
CA MET A 204 8.41 -6.78 -5.14
C MET A 204 6.91 -7.02 -4.97
N TRP A 205 6.50 -7.27 -3.71
CA TRP A 205 5.10 -7.28 -3.32
C TRP A 205 4.90 -6.42 -2.07
N ALA A 206 4.04 -5.42 -2.17
CA ALA A 206 3.67 -4.57 -1.06
C ALA A 206 2.18 -4.75 -0.73
N PHE A 207 1.85 -4.83 0.56
CA PHE A 207 0.47 -5.05 1.00
C PHE A 207 0.15 -4.34 2.32
N GLY A 208 -1.13 -4.36 2.72
CA GLY A 208 -1.68 -3.76 3.92
C GLY A 208 -2.37 -4.76 4.86
N HIS A 209 -3.51 -4.36 5.40
CA HIS A 209 -4.51 -5.16 6.13
C HIS A 209 -4.06 -5.78 7.46
N THR A 210 -2.90 -6.40 7.53
CA THR A 210 -2.45 -7.19 8.69
C THR A 210 -2.08 -6.35 9.92
N HIS A 211 -2.00 -5.03 9.78
CA HIS A 211 -1.48 -4.10 10.79
C HIS A 211 -0.14 -4.55 11.40
N TYR A 212 0.69 -5.18 10.58
CA TYR A 212 2.00 -5.68 10.96
C TYR A 212 3.02 -5.26 9.91
N ASN A 213 4.10 -4.60 10.34
CA ASN A 213 5.10 -4.07 9.43
C ASN A 213 6.23 -5.06 9.22
N CYS A 214 6.59 -5.26 7.95
CA CYS A 214 7.68 -6.13 7.55
C CYS A 214 8.44 -5.57 6.37
N ASP A 215 9.71 -5.93 6.29
CA ASP A 215 10.61 -5.62 5.20
C ASP A 215 11.64 -6.74 5.10
N PHE A 216 11.46 -7.66 4.14
CA PHE A 216 12.37 -8.78 3.95
C PHE A 216 12.42 -9.23 2.49
N VAL A 217 13.43 -10.01 2.17
CA VAL A 217 13.52 -10.74 0.90
C VAL A 217 13.03 -12.17 1.14
N ASP A 218 12.13 -12.63 0.29
CA ASP A 218 11.69 -14.01 0.30
C ASP A 218 12.81 -14.94 -0.18
N ASP A 219 13.17 -15.93 0.64
CA ASP A 219 14.36 -16.75 0.41
C ASP A 219 14.21 -17.68 -0.80
N ALA A 220 12.96 -18.07 -1.13
CA ALA A 220 12.67 -18.98 -2.24
C ALA A 220 12.67 -18.27 -3.60
N THR A 221 12.14 -17.06 -3.67
CA THR A 221 11.92 -16.33 -4.93
C THR A 221 12.82 -15.13 -5.13
N GLY A 222 13.48 -14.66 -4.07
CA GLY A 222 14.30 -13.45 -4.09
C GLY A 222 13.50 -12.15 -4.19
N LYS A 223 12.15 -12.20 -4.12
CA LYS A 223 11.31 -11.00 -4.16
C LYS A 223 11.31 -10.26 -2.84
N LYS A 224 11.21 -8.95 -2.93
CA LYS A 224 11.08 -8.07 -1.79
C LYS A 224 9.63 -8.06 -1.31
N ILE A 225 9.40 -8.34 -0.03
CA ILE A 225 8.09 -8.30 0.64
C ILE A 225 8.09 -7.14 1.63
N VAL A 226 7.13 -6.23 1.50
CA VAL A 226 7.09 -5.02 2.33
C VAL A 226 5.69 -4.64 2.75
N THR A 227 5.61 -4.07 3.95
CA THR A 227 4.44 -3.37 4.46
C THR A 227 4.89 -2.12 5.21
N ASN A 228 4.08 -1.06 5.19
CA ASN A 228 4.31 0.15 5.97
C ASN A 228 2.97 0.69 6.47
N GLN A 229 2.40 0.01 7.45
CA GLN A 229 1.05 0.19 7.95
C GLN A 229 1.05 1.00 9.24
N LYS A 230 0.31 2.10 9.27
CA LYS A 230 0.12 2.90 10.47
C LYS A 230 -0.76 2.20 11.50
N GLY A 231 -1.73 1.40 11.03
CA GLY A 231 -2.82 0.87 11.84
C GLY A 231 -3.89 1.92 12.14
N TYR A 232 -4.80 1.61 13.06
CA TYR A 232 -5.94 2.47 13.39
C TYR A 232 -5.53 3.83 13.91
N ALA A 233 -6.22 4.88 13.45
CA ALA A 233 -5.95 6.27 13.83
C ALA A 233 -6.09 6.56 15.34
N LYS A 234 -6.90 5.76 16.06
CA LYS A 234 -7.14 5.90 17.51
C LYS A 234 -5.97 5.37 18.37
N PHE A 235 -5.10 4.56 17.79
CA PHE A 235 -3.98 3.93 18.48
C PHE A 235 -2.64 4.53 18.04
N PRO A 236 -1.57 4.35 18.82
CA PRO A 236 -0.22 4.64 18.36
C PRO A 236 0.07 3.92 17.05
N ALA A 237 0.94 4.50 16.23
CA ALA A 237 1.37 3.85 15.00
C ALA A 237 1.97 2.47 15.30
N GLN A 238 1.73 1.51 14.40
CA GLN A 238 2.30 0.18 14.51
C GLN A 238 3.83 0.25 14.54
N GLU A 239 4.45 -0.67 15.27
CA GLU A 239 5.90 -0.80 15.30
C GLU A 239 6.46 -0.92 13.85
N GLY A 240 7.54 -0.21 13.57
CA GLY A 240 8.17 -0.17 12.25
C GLY A 240 7.47 0.72 11.23
N PHE A 241 6.36 1.40 11.57
CA PHE A 241 5.76 2.38 10.68
C PHE A 241 6.60 3.66 10.60
N ASP A 242 6.90 4.09 9.37
CA ASP A 242 7.58 5.36 9.12
C ASP A 242 6.99 6.03 7.87
N MET A 243 6.47 7.26 8.04
CA MET A 243 5.88 8.05 6.95
C MET A 243 6.91 8.46 5.88
N GLN A 244 8.19 8.37 6.17
CA GLN A 244 9.27 8.75 5.26
C GLN A 244 9.89 7.54 4.54
N THR A 245 9.41 6.33 4.84
CA THR A 245 9.92 5.12 4.19
C THR A 245 9.66 5.17 2.69
N MET A 246 10.73 5.06 1.92
CA MET A 246 10.70 4.94 0.46
C MET A 246 11.37 3.64 0.03
N TYR A 247 10.73 2.96 -0.92
CA TYR A 247 11.26 1.75 -1.53
C TYR A 247 11.79 2.07 -2.92
N LEU A 248 13.04 1.69 -3.18
CA LEU A 248 13.59 1.75 -4.53
C LEU A 248 12.95 0.64 -5.37
N LEU A 249 12.35 1.01 -6.49
CA LEU A 249 11.84 0.05 -7.46
C LEU A 249 13.01 -0.56 -8.24
N PRO A 250 12.88 -1.80 -8.72
CA PRO A 250 13.98 -2.48 -9.40
C PRO A 250 14.32 -1.81 -10.72
N GLU A 251 15.56 -1.41 -10.86
CA GLU A 251 16.19 -1.11 -12.16
C GLU A 251 17.47 -1.97 -12.26
N GLY A 252 17.28 -3.26 -12.44
CA GLY A 252 18.40 -4.19 -12.68
C GLY A 252 19.34 -4.48 -11.51
N GLN A 253 19.09 -3.94 -10.32
CA GLN A 253 19.90 -4.18 -9.11
C GLN A 253 19.06 -4.45 -7.85
N ARG A 254 19.70 -5.16 -6.88
CA ARG A 254 19.09 -5.56 -5.60
C ARG A 254 18.59 -4.37 -4.80
N TYR A 255 17.39 -4.48 -4.23
CA TYR A 255 16.79 -3.47 -3.35
C TYR A 255 17.66 -3.08 -2.18
N ARG A 256 17.82 -1.78 -1.94
CA ARG A 256 18.31 -1.22 -0.68
C ARG A 256 17.26 -0.25 -0.14
N VAL A 257 16.79 -0.47 1.06
CA VAL A 257 16.03 0.52 1.82
C VAL A 257 17.02 1.63 2.19
N ARG A 258 16.80 2.85 1.74
CA ARG A 258 17.49 4.01 2.31
C ARG A 258 16.73 4.42 3.57
N ARG A 259 17.28 4.10 4.73
CA ARG A 259 16.97 4.81 5.96
C ARG A 259 17.89 6.02 6.01
N GLU A 260 17.34 7.23 6.07
CA GLU A 260 18.15 8.47 6.23
C GLU A 260 18.80 8.60 7.63
N SER A 261 19.06 7.55 8.36
CA SER A 261 19.67 7.59 9.70
C SER A 261 21.05 6.94 9.79
N GLU A 262 21.75 6.67 8.71
CA GLU A 262 23.16 6.33 8.78
C GLU A 262 24.02 7.58 8.57
N THR A 263 24.15 8.39 9.64
CA THR A 263 25.28 9.29 9.79
C THR A 263 26.56 8.43 9.83
N GLN A 264 27.45 8.63 8.89
CA GLN A 264 28.78 8.02 8.90
C GLN A 264 29.49 8.32 10.23
N PRO A 265 30.29 7.40 10.77
CA PRO A 265 31.14 7.70 11.91
C PRO A 265 32.13 8.80 11.51
N ILE A 266 32.14 9.87 12.26
CA ILE A 266 33.12 10.95 12.12
C ILE A 266 34.47 10.38 12.51
N ASP A 267 35.38 10.29 11.56
CA ASP A 267 36.78 9.96 11.76
C ASP A 267 37.41 11.02 12.69
N SER A 268 37.93 10.59 13.82
CA SER A 268 38.55 11.45 14.81
C SER A 268 39.98 11.83 14.37
N GLY A 269 40.05 12.87 13.58
CA GLY A 269 41.32 13.55 13.25
C GLY A 269 41.39 14.91 13.95
N SER A 270 42.31 15.06 14.87
CA SER A 270 42.58 16.23 15.70
C SER A 270 42.84 17.50 14.89
N SER A 271 42.26 18.63 15.24
CA SER A 271 42.99 19.87 15.50
C SER A 271 42.08 20.99 16.04
N THR A 272 42.60 21.60 17.09
CA THR A 272 42.14 22.77 17.83
C THR A 272 41.81 23.99 16.98
N SER A 273 40.64 24.61 17.21
CA SER A 273 40.51 26.07 17.23
C SER A 273 39.14 26.51 17.83
N THR A 274 39.24 27.27 18.89
CA THR A 274 38.18 27.98 19.59
C THR A 274 37.49 29.01 18.69
N ARG A 275 36.15 28.99 18.69
CA ARG A 275 35.33 30.22 18.62
C ARG A 275 33.89 29.98 19.06
N THR A 276 33.53 30.71 20.08
CA THR A 276 32.20 30.89 20.67
C THR A 276 31.18 31.40 19.64
N GLY A 277 30.02 30.74 19.55
CA GLY A 277 28.88 31.20 18.75
C GLY A 277 27.57 30.60 19.26
N ARG A 278 26.75 31.48 19.79
CA ARG A 278 25.45 31.35 20.45
C ARG A 278 24.50 30.31 19.79
N LEU A 279 23.97 29.40 20.60
CA LEU A 279 22.77 28.62 20.28
C LEU A 279 21.54 29.54 20.11
N MET A 280 20.94 29.52 18.92
CA MET A 280 19.54 29.93 18.72
C MET A 280 18.68 28.68 18.60
N GLN A 281 17.86 28.44 19.62
CA GLN A 281 16.78 27.46 19.59
C GLN A 281 15.69 27.98 18.65
N SER A 282 15.50 27.34 17.49
CA SER A 282 14.30 27.52 16.68
C SER A 282 13.25 26.48 17.12
N ARG A 283 12.28 26.93 17.90
CA ARG A 283 11.05 26.16 18.17
C ARG A 283 10.23 26.08 16.88
N GLY A 284 10.21 24.92 16.23
CA GLY A 284 9.32 24.59 15.12
C GLY A 284 7.89 24.45 15.63
N LEU A 285 7.02 25.37 15.23
CA LEU A 285 5.57 25.26 15.39
C LEU A 285 5.02 24.25 14.35
N PHE A 286 4.83 23.01 14.75
CA PHE A 286 3.96 22.10 14.00
C PHE A 286 2.51 22.54 14.23
N GLY A 287 1.93 23.17 13.22
CA GLY A 287 0.51 23.50 13.20
C GLY A 287 -0.32 22.22 13.35
N ARG A 288 -1.11 22.17 14.42
CA ARG A 288 -2.13 21.14 14.66
C ARG A 288 -3.13 21.19 13.51
N VAL A 289 -3.02 20.24 12.57
CA VAL A 289 -4.15 19.82 11.77
C VAL A 289 -5.04 19.05 12.75
N LYS A 290 -6.15 19.67 13.17
CA LYS A 290 -7.11 19.05 14.07
C LYS A 290 -7.58 17.74 13.42
N ALA A 291 -7.30 16.65 14.07
CA ALA A 291 -7.83 15.33 13.78
C ALA A 291 -9.36 15.33 14.01
N LYS A 292 -10.11 15.79 13.02
CA LYS A 292 -11.58 15.69 12.97
C LYS A 292 -12.03 14.65 11.95
N LEU A 293 -11.07 13.94 11.35
CA LEU A 293 -11.27 13.07 10.18
C LEU A 293 -11.56 11.61 10.50
N TRP A 294 -11.60 11.21 11.78
CA TRP A 294 -11.82 9.81 12.13
C TRP A 294 -12.73 9.74 13.37
N ARG A 295 -14.03 9.90 13.16
CA ARG A 295 -15.04 9.35 14.05
C ARG A 295 -15.75 8.24 13.29
N SER A 296 -15.31 7.03 13.47
CA SER A 296 -16.16 5.85 13.38
C SER A 296 -16.66 5.52 14.78
N PRO A 297 -17.89 5.01 14.92
CA PRO A 297 -18.53 4.70 16.19
C PRO A 297 -17.76 3.69 17.02
#